data_545ed59c6a27b1cac7e92807ac768e18
#
_entry.id   545ed59c6a27b1cac7e92807ac768e18
#
_cell.length_a   1.000
_cell.length_b   1.000
_cell.length_c   1.000
_cell.angle_alpha   90.00
_cell.angle_beta   90.00
_cell.angle_gamma   90.00
#
_symmetry.space_group_name_H-M   'P 1'
#
loop_
_entity.id
_entity.type
_entity.pdbx_description
1 polymer ?
#
loop_
_entity_poly.entity_id
_entity_poly.type
_entity_poly.pdbx_seq_one_letter_code
_entity_poly.pdbx_strand_id
1 'polypeptide(L)'
;MNRSYTACIVLLCCVGIAQESVGQTASPIEPLVLDWEQADWGPPSSERPGFPVGIRNAPIATDPETGGPTYLARFPAGSQFAMHWHTYTETVVVLQGTVSITLDGAEHTATEGNYIIIPGKAHHEWRVPEDADVVLLARRDGPADFFFVEP
;
A
#
# COMPACT_ATOMS: atom_id res chain seq x y z
N MET A 1 -59.88 -11.86 -53.25
CA MET A 1 -58.73 -12.64 -52.78
C MET A 1 -58.15 -11.93 -51.52
N ASN A 2 -58.66 -12.32 -50.33
CA ASN A 2 -58.24 -11.73 -49.05
C ASN A 2 -57.19 -12.66 -48.40
N ARG A 3 -56.02 -12.13 -48.22
CA ARG A 3 -54.95 -12.82 -47.40
C ARG A 3 -54.94 -12.21 -46.00
N SER A 4 -55.39 -12.99 -45.05
CA SER A 4 -55.24 -12.68 -43.62
C SER A 4 -53.82 -13.00 -43.15
N TYR A 5 -53.14 -12.04 -42.59
CA TYR A 5 -51.85 -12.24 -41.92
C TYR A 5 -52.10 -12.40 -40.43
N THR A 6 -51.81 -13.58 -39.90
CA THR A 6 -51.82 -13.89 -38.48
C THR A 6 -50.51 -13.44 -37.88
N ALA A 7 -50.54 -12.42 -37.03
CA ALA A 7 -49.40 -11.96 -36.29
C ALA A 7 -49.14 -12.89 -35.07
N CYS A 8 -47.99 -13.55 -35.06
CA CYS A 8 -47.54 -14.36 -33.93
C CYS A 8 -46.76 -13.45 -32.96
N ILE A 9 -47.36 -13.17 -31.80
CA ILE A 9 -46.69 -12.41 -30.72
C ILE A 9 -45.84 -13.40 -29.95
N VAL A 10 -44.51 -13.28 -30.09
CA VAL A 10 -43.54 -14.01 -29.25
C VAL A 10 -43.33 -13.21 -27.97
N LEU A 11 -43.85 -13.73 -26.87
CA LEU A 11 -43.63 -13.19 -25.52
C LEU A 11 -42.23 -13.59 -25.05
N LEU A 12 -41.27 -12.65 -25.06
CA LEU A 12 -39.92 -12.85 -24.57
C LEU A 12 -39.93 -12.73 -23.02
N CYS A 13 -39.97 -13.86 -22.32
CA CYS A 13 -39.76 -13.90 -20.87
C CYS A 13 -38.30 -13.56 -20.56
N CYS A 14 -38.01 -12.31 -20.14
CA CYS A 14 -36.74 -11.96 -19.52
C CYS A 14 -36.65 -12.60 -18.13
N VAL A 15 -35.99 -13.73 -18.05
CA VAL A 15 -35.54 -14.28 -16.76
C VAL A 15 -34.37 -13.47 -16.31
N GLY A 16 -34.58 -12.52 -15.39
CA GLY A 16 -33.53 -11.80 -14.71
C GLY A 16 -32.76 -12.76 -13.80
N ILE A 17 -31.56 -13.13 -14.22
CA ILE A 17 -30.62 -13.83 -13.34
C ILE A 17 -30.08 -12.78 -12.36
N ALA A 18 -30.57 -12.80 -11.11
CA ALA A 18 -29.92 -12.06 -10.02
C ALA A 18 -28.54 -12.66 -9.83
N GLN A 19 -27.50 -11.93 -10.22
CA GLN A 19 -26.14 -12.26 -9.80
C GLN A 19 -26.04 -11.96 -8.31
N GLU A 20 -26.09 -13.01 -7.50
CA GLU A 20 -25.64 -12.96 -6.13
C GLU A 20 -24.13 -12.64 -6.18
N SER A 21 -23.76 -11.42 -5.78
CA SER A 21 -22.38 -11.09 -5.49
C SER A 21 -21.96 -11.95 -4.29
N VAL A 22 -21.26 -13.03 -4.55
CA VAL A 22 -20.54 -13.76 -3.51
C VAL A 22 -19.53 -12.78 -2.94
N GLY A 23 -19.86 -12.20 -1.77
CA GLY A 23 -18.91 -11.37 -1.04
C GLY A 23 -17.66 -12.22 -0.82
N GLN A 24 -16.53 -11.79 -1.40
CA GLN A 24 -15.24 -12.38 -1.08
C GLN A 24 -15.01 -12.15 0.41
N THR A 25 -15.18 -13.19 1.21
CA THR A 25 -14.73 -13.18 2.59
C THR A 25 -13.22 -13.08 2.55
N ALA A 26 -12.67 -11.97 3.07
CA ALA A 26 -11.24 -11.80 3.18
C ALA A 26 -10.65 -13.00 3.95
N SER A 27 -9.55 -13.56 3.43
CA SER A 27 -8.88 -14.68 4.10
C SER A 27 -8.35 -14.23 5.46
N PRO A 28 -8.50 -15.05 6.52
CA PRO A 28 -7.95 -14.71 7.83
C PRO A 28 -6.43 -14.56 7.74
N ILE A 29 -5.87 -13.73 8.64
CA ILE A 29 -4.41 -13.63 8.79
C ILE A 29 -3.92 -14.92 9.46
N GLU A 30 -2.98 -15.59 8.79
CA GLU A 30 -2.37 -16.81 9.32
C GLU A 30 -1.26 -16.45 10.33
N PRO A 31 -1.05 -17.29 11.38
CA PRO A 31 0.07 -17.11 12.30
C PRO A 31 1.40 -17.12 11.54
N LEU A 32 2.26 -16.13 11.81
CA LEU A 32 3.55 -15.96 11.14
C LEU A 32 4.62 -15.57 12.15
N VAL A 33 5.78 -16.22 12.06
CA VAL A 33 7.04 -15.76 12.67
C VAL A 33 8.00 -15.50 11.52
N LEU A 34 8.44 -14.28 11.36
CA LEU A 34 9.28 -13.84 10.24
C LEU A 34 10.61 -13.30 10.76
N ASP A 35 11.71 -13.85 10.27
CA ASP A 35 13.00 -13.21 10.28
C ASP A 35 13.06 -12.25 9.09
N TRP A 36 13.11 -10.95 9.36
CA TRP A 36 13.05 -9.93 8.30
C TRP A 36 14.25 -9.99 7.33
N GLU A 37 15.41 -10.50 7.76
CA GLU A 37 16.57 -10.70 6.88
C GLU A 37 16.31 -11.79 5.84
N GLN A 38 15.45 -12.76 6.16
CA GLN A 38 15.05 -13.87 5.31
C GLN A 38 13.72 -13.61 4.55
N ALA A 39 13.19 -12.39 4.61
CA ALA A 39 11.94 -12.06 3.94
C ALA A 39 12.03 -12.22 2.41
N ASP A 40 10.90 -12.49 1.79
CA ASP A 40 10.80 -12.59 0.32
C ASP A 40 10.79 -11.19 -0.31
N TRP A 41 12.00 -10.64 -0.44
CA TRP A 41 12.22 -9.31 -1.00
C TRP A 41 11.94 -9.28 -2.50
N GLY A 42 10.94 -8.51 -2.89
CA GLY A 42 10.65 -8.20 -4.29
C GLY A 42 11.84 -7.55 -5.04
N PRO A 43 11.76 -7.41 -6.36
CA PRO A 43 12.77 -6.72 -7.14
C PRO A 43 12.88 -5.24 -6.77
N PRO A 44 14.03 -4.59 -7.01
CA PRO A 44 14.17 -3.15 -6.82
C PRO A 44 13.19 -2.39 -7.72
N SER A 45 12.60 -1.32 -7.18
CA SER A 45 11.68 -0.46 -7.91
C SER A 45 12.39 0.28 -9.05
N SER A 46 11.70 0.42 -10.17
CA SER A 46 12.10 1.33 -11.25
C SER A 46 11.81 2.79 -10.89
N GLU A 47 12.38 3.71 -11.66
CA GLU A 47 12.14 5.14 -11.50
C GLU A 47 10.65 5.48 -11.67
N ARG A 48 10.12 6.24 -10.70
CA ARG A 48 8.78 6.81 -10.70
C ARG A 48 8.81 8.18 -10.02
N PRO A 49 8.07 9.18 -10.52
CA PRO A 49 8.05 10.50 -9.89
C PRO A 49 7.72 10.42 -8.39
N GLY A 50 8.53 11.07 -7.57
CA GLY A 50 8.36 11.14 -6.12
C GLY A 50 8.83 9.91 -5.34
N PHE A 51 8.98 8.75 -5.96
CA PHE A 51 9.46 7.53 -5.31
C PHE A 51 10.97 7.37 -5.42
N PRO A 52 11.65 6.88 -4.38
CA PRO A 52 13.04 6.49 -4.49
C PRO A 52 13.24 5.34 -5.50
N VAL A 53 14.31 5.42 -6.28
CA VAL A 53 14.74 4.31 -7.15
C VAL A 53 15.38 3.21 -6.31
N GLY A 54 15.08 1.96 -6.63
CA GLY A 54 15.74 0.82 -6.00
C GLY A 54 15.10 0.34 -4.69
N ILE A 55 13.97 0.93 -4.25
CA ILE A 55 13.22 0.38 -3.10
C ILE A 55 12.87 -1.09 -3.37
N ARG A 56 13.04 -1.91 -2.34
CA ARG A 56 12.54 -3.29 -2.32
C ARG A 56 11.51 -3.42 -1.22
N ASN A 57 10.42 -4.11 -1.51
CA ASN A 57 9.37 -4.39 -0.54
C ASN A 57 9.22 -5.90 -0.35
N ALA A 58 8.88 -6.31 0.87
CA ALA A 58 8.46 -7.67 1.17
C ALA A 58 7.10 -7.60 1.88
N PRO A 59 6.00 -7.98 1.19
CA PRO A 59 4.67 -8.05 1.81
C PRO A 59 4.65 -9.07 2.94
N ILE A 60 4.00 -8.75 4.05
CA ILE A 60 3.84 -9.65 5.20
C ILE A 60 2.39 -10.08 5.34
N ALA A 61 1.46 -9.13 5.44
CA ALA A 61 0.05 -9.39 5.65
C ALA A 61 -0.81 -8.23 5.12
N THR A 62 -2.08 -8.51 4.90
CA THR A 62 -3.10 -7.48 4.68
C THR A 62 -4.22 -7.72 5.69
N ASP A 63 -4.57 -6.68 6.43
CA ASP A 63 -5.69 -6.74 7.36
C ASP A 63 -6.99 -6.97 6.57
N PRO A 64 -7.72 -8.08 6.82
CA PRO A 64 -8.90 -8.42 6.05
C PRO A 64 -10.09 -7.49 6.28
N GLU A 65 -10.12 -6.76 7.39
CA GLU A 65 -11.22 -5.85 7.73
C GLU A 65 -11.01 -4.47 7.12
N THR A 66 -9.76 -3.99 7.14
CA THR A 66 -9.42 -2.62 6.72
C THR A 66 -8.75 -2.55 5.35
N GLY A 67 -8.19 -3.65 4.85
CA GLY A 67 -7.35 -3.67 3.65
C GLY A 67 -5.96 -3.07 3.88
N GLY A 68 -5.61 -2.75 5.13
CA GLY A 68 -4.33 -2.17 5.50
C GLY A 68 -3.17 -3.16 5.37
N PRO A 69 -2.12 -2.85 4.56
CA PRO A 69 -0.98 -3.73 4.42
C PRO A 69 -0.01 -3.60 5.60
N THR A 70 0.65 -4.71 5.92
CA THR A 70 1.89 -4.76 6.70
C THR A 70 2.99 -5.27 5.79
N TYR A 71 4.12 -4.58 5.72
CA TYR A 71 5.21 -4.89 4.81
C TYR A 71 6.55 -4.41 5.33
N LEU A 72 7.62 -5.02 4.84
CA LEU A 72 8.97 -4.49 4.98
C LEU A 72 9.30 -3.63 3.76
N ALA A 73 10.04 -2.56 3.99
CA ALA A 73 10.58 -1.71 2.95
C ALA A 73 12.08 -1.48 3.19
N ARG A 74 12.90 -1.71 2.15
CA ARG A 74 14.32 -1.39 2.16
C ARG A 74 14.55 -0.23 1.21
N PHE A 75 15.02 0.87 1.75
CA PHE A 75 15.39 2.07 1.02
C PHE A 75 16.89 2.12 0.85
N PRO A 76 17.41 2.27 -0.38
CA PRO A 76 18.83 2.39 -0.63
C PRO A 76 19.47 3.62 0.04
N ALA A 77 20.75 3.52 0.38
CA ALA A 77 21.58 4.63 0.80
C ALA A 77 21.46 5.82 -0.17
N GLY A 78 21.38 7.03 0.35
CA GLY A 78 21.24 8.27 -0.43
C GLY A 78 19.87 8.50 -1.04
N SER A 79 18.90 7.60 -0.85
CA SER A 79 17.58 7.74 -1.45
C SER A 79 16.71 8.77 -0.75
N GLN A 80 15.79 9.35 -1.51
CA GLN A 80 14.82 10.32 -1.01
C GLN A 80 13.42 9.91 -1.48
N PHE A 81 12.45 9.93 -0.55
CA PHE A 81 11.04 9.82 -0.85
C PHE A 81 10.43 11.22 -0.74
N ALA A 82 9.92 11.73 -1.84
CA ALA A 82 9.44 13.11 -1.91
C ALA A 82 8.28 13.38 -0.96
N MET A 83 8.03 14.65 -0.65
CA MET A 83 6.94 15.09 0.21
C MET A 83 5.61 14.54 -0.30
N HIS A 84 4.90 13.81 0.57
CA HIS A 84 3.63 13.19 0.26
C HIS A 84 2.78 13.00 1.52
N TRP A 85 1.56 12.51 1.35
CA TRP A 85 0.66 12.13 2.41
C TRP A 85 -0.15 10.89 2.03
N HIS A 86 -0.80 10.27 3.00
CA HIS A 86 -1.66 9.09 2.88
C HIS A 86 -3.04 9.36 3.45
N THR A 87 -4.07 8.67 2.96
CA THR A 87 -5.41 8.75 3.54
C THR A 87 -5.45 8.20 4.96
N TYR A 88 -4.75 7.10 5.20
CA TYR A 88 -4.78 6.36 6.46
C TYR A 88 -3.48 6.55 7.26
N THR A 89 -3.60 6.37 8.58
CA THR A 89 -2.42 6.36 9.47
C THR A 89 -1.44 5.28 9.05
N GLU A 90 -0.16 5.64 9.02
CA GLU A 90 0.94 4.72 8.85
C GLU A 90 1.75 4.64 10.14
N THR A 91 2.08 3.43 10.54
CA THR A 91 2.98 3.14 11.65
C THR A 91 4.25 2.51 11.12
N VAL A 92 5.40 3.02 11.54
CA VAL A 92 6.70 2.56 11.06
C VAL A 92 7.62 2.24 12.23
N VAL A 93 8.35 1.12 12.12
CA VAL A 93 9.47 0.77 12.99
C VAL A 93 10.74 0.70 12.16
N VAL A 94 11.79 1.35 12.61
CA VAL A 94 13.13 1.22 11.99
C VAL A 94 13.74 -0.09 12.49
N LEU A 95 13.98 -1.04 11.58
CA LEU A 95 14.59 -2.34 11.90
C LEU A 95 16.10 -2.32 11.73
N GLN A 96 16.60 -1.49 10.82
CA GLN A 96 18.03 -1.32 10.55
C GLN A 96 18.31 0.06 9.99
N GLY A 97 19.46 0.63 10.35
CA GLY A 97 19.98 1.89 9.78
C GLY A 97 19.39 3.14 10.41
N THR A 98 19.54 4.23 9.68
CA THR A 98 19.11 5.58 10.10
C THR A 98 18.35 6.25 8.97
N VAL A 99 17.32 6.99 9.31
CA VAL A 99 16.53 7.77 8.34
C VAL A 99 16.13 9.12 8.93
N SER A 100 16.16 10.17 8.12
CA SER A 100 15.51 11.45 8.46
C SER A 100 14.11 11.46 7.89
N ILE A 101 13.15 11.91 8.69
CA ILE A 101 11.78 12.18 8.28
C ILE A 101 11.43 13.63 8.60
N THR A 102 10.94 14.37 7.61
CA THR A 102 10.22 15.62 7.85
C THR A 102 8.73 15.28 7.99
N LEU A 103 8.14 15.55 9.13
CA LEU A 103 6.73 15.27 9.42
C LEU A 103 6.03 16.57 9.86
N ASP A 104 5.05 17.02 9.08
CA ASP A 104 4.33 18.29 9.28
C ASP A 104 5.29 19.48 9.53
N GLY A 105 6.39 19.53 8.77
CA GLY A 105 7.38 20.60 8.81
C GLY A 105 8.45 20.48 9.91
N ALA A 106 8.37 19.47 10.77
CA ALA A 106 9.41 19.17 11.76
C ALA A 106 10.31 18.02 11.28
N GLU A 107 11.64 18.22 11.34
CA GLU A 107 12.60 17.18 10.98
C GLU A 107 12.94 16.32 12.21
N HIS A 108 12.96 15.01 12.00
CA HIS A 108 13.31 14.01 13.00
C HIS A 108 14.33 13.03 12.40
N THR A 109 15.27 12.56 13.21
CA THR A 109 16.14 11.44 12.87
C THR A 109 15.65 10.21 13.63
N ALA A 110 15.39 9.12 12.90
CA ALA A 110 15.01 7.85 13.48
C ALA A 110 16.09 6.80 13.20
N THR A 111 16.40 6.01 14.22
CA THR A 111 17.38 4.93 14.19
C THR A 111 16.73 3.61 14.57
N GLU A 112 17.48 2.52 14.47
CA GLU A 112 17.03 1.17 14.84
C GLU A 112 16.27 1.15 16.19
N GLY A 113 15.11 0.51 16.20
CA GLY A 113 14.19 0.43 17.33
C GLY A 113 13.25 1.64 17.48
N ASN A 114 13.42 2.71 16.74
CA ASN A 114 12.49 3.83 16.81
C ASN A 114 11.14 3.49 16.17
N TYR A 115 10.09 4.00 16.79
CA TYR A 115 8.70 3.86 16.40
C TYR A 115 8.15 5.20 15.95
N ILE A 116 7.53 5.25 14.78
CA ILE A 116 7.01 6.46 14.15
C ILE A 116 5.53 6.28 13.89
N ILE A 117 4.71 7.27 14.23
CA ILE A 117 3.30 7.33 13.82
C ILE A 117 3.16 8.52 12.87
N ILE A 118 2.64 8.25 11.68
CA ILE A 118 2.29 9.23 10.68
C ILE A 118 0.77 9.27 10.56
N PRO A 119 0.11 10.24 11.17
CA PRO A 119 -1.35 10.35 11.08
C PRO A 119 -1.82 10.46 9.63
N GLY A 120 -3.03 9.97 9.36
CA GLY A 120 -3.63 10.17 8.04
C GLY A 120 -3.63 11.64 7.64
N LYS A 121 -3.23 11.93 6.41
CA LYS A 121 -3.08 13.27 5.79
C LYS A 121 -1.91 14.13 6.33
N ALA A 122 -1.10 13.64 7.28
CA ALA A 122 0.12 14.33 7.67
C ALA A 122 1.13 14.31 6.52
N HIS A 123 1.66 15.48 6.17
CA HIS A 123 2.66 15.61 5.11
C HIS A 123 4.02 15.17 5.61
N HIS A 124 4.69 14.32 4.85
CA HIS A 124 6.01 13.82 5.22
C HIS A 124 6.88 13.47 4.02
N GLU A 125 8.18 13.53 4.24
CA GLU A 125 9.21 13.08 3.30
C GLU A 125 10.28 12.29 4.06
N TRP A 126 11.02 11.43 3.33
CA TRP A 126 12.08 10.61 3.89
C TRP A 126 13.40 10.86 3.18
N ARG A 127 14.49 10.85 3.94
CA ARG A 127 15.86 10.90 3.42
C ARG A 127 16.71 9.86 4.11
N VAL A 128 17.36 9.03 3.32
CA VAL A 128 18.30 8.02 3.80
C VAL A 128 19.69 8.54 3.65
N PRO A 129 20.55 8.50 4.69
CA PRO A 129 21.96 8.87 4.57
C PRO A 129 22.69 8.07 3.49
N GLU A 130 23.82 8.62 3.00
CA GLU A 130 24.61 8.05 1.89
C GLU A 130 25.39 6.78 2.28
N ASP A 131 25.51 6.49 3.57
CA ASP A 131 26.44 5.49 4.10
C ASP A 131 25.82 4.09 4.25
N ALA A 132 24.50 3.99 4.35
CA ALA A 132 23.83 2.69 4.51
C ALA A 132 22.36 2.72 4.10
N ASP A 133 21.85 1.54 3.70
CA ASP A 133 20.40 1.31 3.50
C ASP A 133 19.67 1.42 4.84
N VAL A 134 18.38 1.74 4.77
CA VAL A 134 17.47 1.62 5.91
C VAL A 134 16.43 0.52 5.64
N VAL A 135 16.09 -0.25 6.67
CA VAL A 135 15.00 -1.23 6.63
C VAL A 135 13.92 -0.82 7.61
N LEU A 136 12.71 -0.73 7.11
CA LEU A 136 11.52 -0.32 7.84
C LEU A 136 10.48 -1.45 7.84
N LEU A 137 9.80 -1.63 8.97
CA LEU A 137 8.52 -2.33 9.04
C LEU A 137 7.42 -1.28 9.04
N ALA A 138 6.55 -1.32 8.06
CA ALA A 138 5.42 -0.41 7.94
C ALA A 138 4.08 -1.14 8.02
N ARG A 139 3.10 -0.53 8.69
CA ARG A 139 1.70 -0.96 8.74
C ARG A 139 0.79 0.23 8.49
N ARG A 140 -0.25 0.03 7.69
CA ARG A 140 -1.29 1.03 7.45
C ARG A 140 -2.63 0.58 8.00
N ASP A 141 -3.43 1.54 8.44
CA ASP A 141 -4.78 1.28 8.96
C ASP A 141 -5.84 1.12 7.87
N GLY A 142 -5.47 1.27 6.60
CA GLY A 142 -6.32 1.09 5.43
C GLY A 142 -5.50 0.89 4.16
N PRO A 143 -6.13 0.78 2.98
CA PRO A 143 -5.44 0.54 1.71
C PRO A 143 -4.31 1.52 1.45
N ALA A 144 -3.21 1.04 0.86
CA ALA A 144 -2.06 1.89 0.55
C ALA A 144 -2.38 2.86 -0.59
N ASP A 145 -2.15 4.15 -0.35
CA ASP A 145 -2.23 5.22 -1.32
C ASP A 145 -1.09 6.23 -1.10
N PHE A 146 -0.82 7.07 -2.10
CA PHE A 146 0.23 8.09 -2.09
C PHE A 146 -0.24 9.32 -2.85
N PHE A 147 -0.17 10.47 -2.19
CA PHE A 147 -0.51 11.76 -2.75
C PHE A 147 0.71 12.69 -2.62
N PHE A 148 1.44 12.87 -3.72
CA PHE A 148 2.60 13.75 -3.73
C PHE A 148 2.18 15.20 -3.68
N VAL A 149 2.96 16.01 -2.95
CA VAL A 149 2.81 17.45 -2.89
C VAL A 149 3.67 18.05 -4.00
N GLU A 150 3.03 18.81 -4.89
CA GLU A 150 3.76 19.56 -5.92
C GLU A 150 4.62 20.65 -5.25
N PRO A 151 5.87 20.86 -5.72
CA PRO A 151 6.76 21.87 -5.18
C PRO A 151 6.26 23.30 -5.42
#